data_89fafb9e3692c6cc66395c148a11e1e0
#
_entry.id   89fafb9e3692c6cc66395c148a11e1e0
#
_cell.length_a   1.000
_cell.length_b   1.000
_cell.length_c   1.000
_cell.angle_alpha   90.00
_cell.angle_beta   90.00
_cell.angle_gamma   90.00
#
_symmetry.space_group_name_H-M   'P 1'
#
loop_
_entity.id
_entity.type
_entity.pdbx_description
1 polymer ?
#
loop_
_entity_poly.entity_id
_entity_poly.type
_entity_poly.pdbx_seq_one_letter_code
_entity_poly.pdbx_strand_id
1 'polypeptide(L)'
;MTTLMVQGTTSDAGKSTLVTALCRWLTRQGVKVVPFKPQNMALNSAVTADGGEIGRAQAVQAQACGLEPHTDMNPVLLKPNSDTGAQVIIHGRAVTTMNAVAYHGYKEIAMQAVLASHQRLGATYPVIMVEGAGSPAEINLRANDIANMGFAEAVDCPVLLVADINRGGVFAHLVGTLELLSPSEQARVKGFVINRFRGDIALLQPGLDWLEARTGKPVVGVLPYVMDLHLEAEDGLDRRQTDKAEQVLNVVVPVLPRISNHTDFDPLRLHPQVNLQFVGPGQPVPPADLIILPGSKSVRSDLAYLRANGWETAIARHLRYGGKLLGICGGLQMLGQQVHDPLGLEGAAGSSPGFGLLDMSTELEAEKQLCNVRGRLALENAEVCGYEIHAGVTRGTALESAAVHLDDGRCDGAQSADGQVLGTYLHGLFESPAACSALLRWAGLQDVQQVDYHGLRERDIERLADLVEKHLDGALLRELCGLEKN
;
A
#
# COMPACT_ATOMS: atom_id res chain seq x y z
N MET A 1 -21.38 1.05 20.16
CA MET A 1 -20.43 1.12 19.03
C MET A 1 -20.60 2.46 18.35
N THR A 2 -19.53 3.21 18.14
CA THR A 2 -19.53 4.47 17.41
C THR A 2 -18.63 4.35 16.19
N THR A 3 -19.04 4.98 15.09
CA THR A 3 -18.26 5.03 13.84
C THR A 3 -17.94 6.47 13.55
N LEU A 4 -16.68 6.79 13.23
CA LEU A 4 -16.25 8.10 12.75
C LEU A 4 -15.54 7.92 11.41
N MET A 5 -15.94 8.70 10.40
CA MET A 5 -15.38 8.59 9.06
C MET A 5 -14.57 9.82 8.68
N VAL A 6 -13.41 9.60 8.08
CA VAL A 6 -12.57 10.62 7.47
C VAL A 6 -12.71 10.54 5.96
N GLN A 7 -13.17 11.62 5.32
CA GLN A 7 -13.24 11.75 3.86
C GLN A 7 -12.33 12.88 3.40
N GLY A 8 -11.78 12.77 2.21
CA GLY A 8 -10.88 13.78 1.64
C GLY A 8 -11.57 14.61 0.57
N THR A 9 -11.20 15.87 0.44
CA THR A 9 -11.65 16.69 -0.69
C THR A 9 -11.03 16.24 -2.02
N THR A 10 -9.91 15.52 -1.97
CA THR A 10 -9.19 14.95 -3.11
C THR A 10 -8.52 13.64 -2.73
N SER A 11 -8.03 12.87 -3.72
CA SER A 11 -6.97 11.89 -3.48
C SER A 11 -5.77 12.60 -2.84
N ASP A 12 -4.92 11.89 -2.09
CA ASP A 12 -3.74 12.43 -1.39
C ASP A 12 -3.99 13.59 -0.39
N ALA A 13 -5.25 13.90 -0.04
CA ALA A 13 -5.55 14.91 0.97
C ALA A 13 -5.01 14.55 2.37
N GLY A 14 -4.59 13.30 2.57
CA GLY A 14 -4.04 12.79 3.82
C GLY A 14 -5.01 11.99 4.66
N LYS A 15 -6.06 11.42 4.06
CA LYS A 15 -7.03 10.54 4.75
C LYS A 15 -6.35 9.42 5.52
N SER A 16 -5.53 8.62 4.84
CA SER A 16 -4.87 7.44 5.43
C SER A 16 -3.96 7.84 6.59
N THR A 17 -3.19 8.93 6.41
CA THR A 17 -2.34 9.48 7.48
C THR A 17 -3.15 9.93 8.69
N LEU A 18 -4.27 10.65 8.47
CA LEU A 18 -5.12 11.11 9.55
C LEU A 18 -5.81 9.95 10.28
N VAL A 19 -6.31 8.95 9.54
CA VAL A 19 -6.91 7.75 10.15
C VAL A 19 -5.89 6.97 10.96
N THR A 20 -4.66 6.77 10.44
CA THR A 20 -3.56 6.15 11.20
C THR A 20 -3.27 6.91 12.50
N ALA A 21 -3.20 8.25 12.41
CA ALA A 21 -2.98 9.12 13.56
C ALA A 21 -4.08 9.00 14.62
N LEU A 22 -5.35 9.06 14.20
CA LEU A 22 -6.50 8.95 15.07
C LEU A 22 -6.60 7.56 15.72
N CYS A 23 -6.31 6.50 14.96
CA CYS A 23 -6.23 5.13 15.49
C CYS A 23 -5.20 5.03 16.63
N ARG A 24 -3.97 5.48 16.42
CA ARG A 24 -2.92 5.44 17.46
C ARG A 24 -3.26 6.36 18.63
N TRP A 25 -3.79 7.55 18.38
CA TRP A 25 -4.18 8.48 19.41
C TRP A 25 -5.27 7.91 20.35
N LEU A 26 -6.29 7.24 19.79
CA LEU A 26 -7.32 6.53 20.58
C LEU A 26 -6.74 5.33 21.33
N THR A 27 -5.89 4.55 20.69
CA THR A 27 -5.23 3.38 21.30
C THR A 27 -4.41 3.78 22.53
N ARG A 28 -3.66 4.90 22.46
CA ARG A 28 -2.92 5.47 23.61
C ARG A 28 -3.83 5.83 24.79
N GLN A 29 -5.07 6.16 24.53
CA GLN A 29 -6.06 6.46 25.57
C GLN A 29 -6.76 5.20 26.09
N GLY A 30 -6.32 4.01 25.71
CA GLY A 30 -6.90 2.73 26.12
C GLY A 30 -8.22 2.40 25.41
N VAL A 31 -8.57 3.12 24.34
CA VAL A 31 -9.78 2.86 23.55
C VAL A 31 -9.50 1.71 22.57
N LYS A 32 -10.36 0.69 22.59
CA LYS A 32 -10.33 -0.39 21.58
C LYS A 32 -10.91 0.15 20.29
N VAL A 33 -10.06 0.54 19.37
CA VAL A 33 -10.41 1.07 18.03
C VAL A 33 -9.97 0.11 16.95
N VAL A 34 -10.73 0.04 15.85
CA VAL A 34 -10.40 -0.74 14.65
C VAL A 34 -10.50 0.15 13.42
N PRO A 35 -9.55 0.06 12.46
CA PRO A 35 -9.64 0.75 11.20
C PRO A 35 -10.62 0.05 10.26
N PHE A 36 -11.23 0.83 9.36
CA PHE A 36 -12.12 0.31 8.33
C PHE A 36 -12.04 1.15 7.07
N LYS A 37 -11.93 0.51 5.92
CA LYS A 37 -12.06 1.16 4.61
C LYS A 37 -13.05 0.36 3.77
N PRO A 38 -14.25 0.89 3.50
CA PRO A 38 -15.30 0.15 2.80
C PRO A 38 -14.84 -0.43 1.47
N GLN A 39 -14.20 0.42 0.66
CA GLN A 39 -13.61 0.04 -0.61
C GLN A 39 -12.23 0.68 -0.77
N ASN A 40 -11.27 -0.10 -1.22
CA ASN A 40 -9.97 0.40 -1.63
C ASN A 40 -9.68 0.07 -3.10
N MET A 41 -8.88 0.91 -3.76
CA MET A 41 -8.32 0.64 -5.09
C MET A 41 -6.82 0.81 -5.00
N ALA A 42 -6.08 -0.30 -4.93
CA ALA A 42 -4.64 -0.28 -4.76
C ALA A 42 -3.96 -1.52 -5.36
N LEU A 43 -2.72 -1.36 -5.80
CA LEU A 43 -1.85 -2.47 -6.21
C LEU A 43 -0.98 -2.98 -5.05
N ASN A 44 -0.86 -2.20 -3.98
CA ASN A 44 -0.14 -2.57 -2.77
C ASN A 44 -1.08 -3.24 -1.76
N SER A 45 -0.75 -4.45 -1.36
CA SER A 45 -1.57 -5.26 -0.45
C SER A 45 -0.73 -5.83 0.68
N ALA A 46 -1.43 -6.26 1.72
CA ALA A 46 -0.89 -7.09 2.79
C ALA A 46 -1.74 -8.35 2.95
N VAL A 47 -1.13 -9.43 3.37
CA VAL A 47 -1.82 -10.66 3.75
C VAL A 47 -2.33 -10.53 5.18
N THR A 48 -3.58 -10.91 5.38
CA THR A 48 -4.24 -10.85 6.68
C THR A 48 -4.03 -12.12 7.51
N ALA A 49 -4.24 -12.03 8.82
CA ALA A 49 -4.13 -13.17 9.72
C ALA A 49 -5.15 -14.28 9.41
N ASP A 50 -6.31 -13.92 8.84
CA ASP A 50 -7.36 -14.85 8.42
C ASP A 50 -7.17 -15.38 6.98
N GLY A 51 -6.00 -15.15 6.36
CA GLY A 51 -5.61 -15.75 5.07
C GLY A 51 -6.23 -15.10 3.84
N GLY A 52 -6.52 -13.81 3.91
CA GLY A 52 -6.95 -12.99 2.78
C GLY A 52 -5.99 -11.86 2.47
N GLU A 53 -6.39 -10.94 1.59
CA GLU A 53 -5.62 -9.73 1.28
C GLU A 53 -6.43 -8.46 1.49
N ILE A 54 -5.78 -7.41 2.01
CA ILE A 54 -6.32 -6.05 2.16
C ILE A 54 -5.34 -5.03 1.60
N GLY A 55 -5.80 -3.78 1.43
CA GLY A 55 -4.91 -2.67 1.07
C GLY A 55 -3.82 -2.44 2.12
N ARG A 56 -2.61 -2.08 1.67
CA ARG A 56 -1.45 -1.89 2.56
C ARG A 56 -1.68 -0.80 3.60
N ALA A 57 -2.36 0.29 3.25
CA ALA A 57 -2.68 1.36 4.19
C ALA A 57 -3.51 0.86 5.39
N GLN A 58 -4.44 -0.07 5.20
CA GLN A 58 -5.26 -0.63 6.28
C GLN A 58 -4.44 -1.56 7.18
N ALA A 59 -3.41 -2.22 6.66
CA ALA A 59 -2.46 -2.97 7.49
C ALA A 59 -1.64 -2.04 8.41
N VAL A 60 -1.22 -0.88 7.92
CA VAL A 60 -0.56 0.16 8.74
C VAL A 60 -1.51 0.73 9.80
N GLN A 61 -2.78 0.94 9.44
CA GLN A 61 -3.80 1.40 10.39
C GLN A 61 -4.11 0.34 11.45
N ALA A 62 -4.12 -0.95 11.09
CA ALA A 62 -4.24 -2.05 12.05
C ALA A 62 -3.06 -2.03 13.05
N GLN A 63 -1.83 -1.87 12.55
CA GLN A 63 -0.65 -1.69 13.39
C GLN A 63 -0.79 -0.49 14.33
N ALA A 64 -1.34 0.63 13.86
CA ALA A 64 -1.61 1.80 14.68
C ALA A 64 -2.59 1.51 15.83
N CYS A 65 -3.50 0.56 15.64
CA CYS A 65 -4.41 0.05 16.66
C CYS A 65 -3.81 -1.06 17.54
N GLY A 66 -2.60 -1.54 17.27
CA GLY A 66 -2.02 -2.72 17.92
C GLY A 66 -2.73 -4.03 17.54
N LEU A 67 -3.30 -4.09 16.32
CA LEU A 67 -4.06 -5.22 15.81
C LEU A 67 -3.34 -5.89 14.63
N GLU A 68 -3.55 -7.20 14.48
CA GLU A 68 -3.22 -7.90 13.25
C GLU A 68 -4.22 -7.52 12.14
N PRO A 69 -3.77 -7.39 10.88
CA PRO A 69 -4.65 -7.15 9.75
C PRO A 69 -5.70 -8.25 9.59
N HIS A 70 -6.95 -7.85 9.32
CA HIS A 70 -8.09 -8.75 9.09
C HIS A 70 -8.90 -8.32 7.88
N THR A 71 -9.47 -9.26 7.14
CA THR A 71 -10.21 -8.98 5.88
C THR A 71 -11.40 -8.06 6.07
N ASP A 72 -12.03 -8.06 7.25
CA ASP A 72 -13.12 -7.13 7.56
C ASP A 72 -12.69 -5.66 7.62
N MET A 73 -11.40 -5.36 7.80
CA MET A 73 -10.90 -3.98 7.83
C MET A 73 -10.92 -3.33 6.42
N ASN A 74 -10.91 -4.14 5.36
CA ASN A 74 -11.06 -3.67 3.97
C ASN A 74 -11.82 -4.72 3.14
N PRO A 75 -13.16 -4.78 3.28
CA PRO A 75 -13.98 -5.84 2.69
C PRO A 75 -14.00 -5.85 1.16
N VAL A 76 -13.76 -4.70 0.51
CA VAL A 76 -13.71 -4.60 -0.97
C VAL A 76 -12.39 -3.97 -1.38
N LEU A 77 -11.57 -4.74 -2.10
CA LEU A 77 -10.33 -4.27 -2.69
C LEU A 77 -10.37 -4.47 -4.21
N LEU A 78 -10.09 -3.39 -4.95
CA LEU A 78 -9.98 -3.39 -6.40
C LEU A 78 -8.51 -3.32 -6.79
N LYS A 79 -8.05 -4.27 -7.61
CA LYS A 79 -6.68 -4.27 -8.16
C LYS A 79 -6.74 -4.02 -9.67
N PRO A 80 -6.40 -2.80 -10.13
CA PRO A 80 -6.38 -2.49 -11.56
C PRO A 80 -5.44 -3.44 -12.32
N ASN A 81 -5.96 -4.15 -13.31
CA ASN A 81 -5.17 -5.02 -14.21
C ASN A 81 -5.04 -4.44 -15.62
N SER A 82 -5.88 -3.46 -15.96
CA SER A 82 -5.85 -2.69 -17.21
C SER A 82 -6.37 -1.27 -16.97
N ASP A 83 -6.40 -0.43 -18.00
CA ASP A 83 -6.94 0.93 -17.89
C ASP A 83 -8.46 0.96 -17.66
N THR A 84 -9.15 -0.14 -17.99
CA THR A 84 -10.60 -0.25 -17.92
C THR A 84 -11.10 -1.44 -17.08
N GLY A 85 -10.19 -2.22 -16.50
CA GLY A 85 -10.52 -3.42 -15.74
C GLY A 85 -9.81 -3.50 -14.41
N ALA A 86 -10.47 -4.14 -13.45
CA ALA A 86 -9.90 -4.44 -12.15
C ALA A 86 -10.30 -5.84 -11.68
N GLN A 87 -9.39 -6.51 -11.00
CA GLN A 87 -9.72 -7.69 -10.21
C GLN A 87 -10.44 -7.24 -8.95
N VAL A 88 -11.60 -7.83 -8.71
CA VAL A 88 -12.42 -7.55 -7.53
C VAL A 88 -12.15 -8.59 -6.46
N ILE A 89 -11.81 -8.11 -5.28
CA ILE A 89 -11.53 -8.93 -4.09
C ILE A 89 -12.56 -8.56 -3.05
N ILE A 90 -13.29 -9.58 -2.54
CA ILE A 90 -14.23 -9.42 -1.43
C ILE A 90 -13.80 -10.30 -0.28
N HIS A 91 -13.80 -9.72 0.92
CA HIS A 91 -13.35 -10.39 2.15
C HIS A 91 -12.02 -11.13 1.91
N GLY A 92 -11.05 -10.41 1.30
CA GLY A 92 -9.70 -10.90 1.06
C GLY A 92 -9.54 -11.93 -0.06
N ARG A 93 -10.61 -12.30 -0.79
CA ARG A 93 -10.55 -13.32 -1.85
C ARG A 93 -10.99 -12.76 -3.19
N ALA A 94 -10.27 -13.10 -4.24
CA ALA A 94 -10.63 -12.72 -5.61
C ALA A 94 -11.95 -13.41 -6.02
N VAL A 95 -12.93 -12.61 -6.44
CA VAL A 95 -14.25 -13.10 -6.84
C VAL A 95 -14.36 -13.16 -8.35
N THR A 96 -13.90 -12.11 -9.04
CA THR A 96 -13.95 -12.02 -10.49
C THR A 96 -13.04 -10.91 -11.01
N THR A 97 -12.79 -10.90 -12.32
CA THR A 97 -12.23 -9.76 -13.04
C THR A 97 -13.35 -9.08 -13.80
N MET A 98 -13.52 -7.77 -13.61
CA MET A 98 -14.63 -7.02 -14.18
C MET A 98 -14.13 -5.81 -14.97
N ASN A 99 -14.83 -5.49 -16.05
CA ASN A 99 -14.68 -4.19 -16.71
C ASN A 99 -15.55 -3.12 -16.02
N ALA A 100 -15.25 -1.85 -16.26
CA ALA A 100 -15.93 -0.72 -15.62
C ALA A 100 -17.47 -0.71 -15.82
N VAL A 101 -17.98 -1.31 -16.88
CA VAL A 101 -19.42 -1.37 -17.20
C VAL A 101 -20.13 -2.44 -16.35
N ALA A 102 -19.52 -3.61 -16.18
CA ALA A 102 -20.08 -4.69 -15.37
C ALA A 102 -20.06 -4.36 -13.86
N TYR A 103 -19.25 -3.39 -13.44
CA TYR A 103 -19.07 -2.98 -12.05
C TYR A 103 -20.35 -2.38 -11.41
N HIS A 104 -21.27 -1.81 -12.20
CA HIS A 104 -22.49 -1.18 -11.66
C HIS A 104 -23.45 -2.19 -10.97
N GLY A 105 -23.69 -3.37 -11.55
CA GLY A 105 -24.51 -4.42 -10.91
C GLY A 105 -23.86 -5.09 -9.70
N TYR A 106 -22.54 -4.95 -9.58
CA TYR A 106 -21.77 -5.56 -8.50
C TYR A 106 -21.79 -4.74 -7.20
N LYS A 107 -22.08 -3.43 -7.28
CA LYS A 107 -22.05 -2.52 -6.13
C LYS A 107 -23.03 -2.88 -5.03
N GLU A 108 -24.17 -3.50 -5.36
CA GLU A 108 -25.12 -3.99 -4.34
C GLU A 108 -24.49 -5.13 -3.50
N ILE A 109 -23.86 -6.10 -4.15
CA ILE A 109 -23.14 -7.20 -3.48
C ILE A 109 -21.99 -6.64 -2.66
N ALA A 110 -21.24 -5.70 -3.21
CA ALA A 110 -20.14 -5.04 -2.53
C ALA A 110 -20.62 -4.27 -1.29
N MET A 111 -21.75 -3.54 -1.38
CA MET A 111 -22.32 -2.83 -0.23
C MET A 111 -22.79 -3.79 0.87
N GLN A 112 -23.39 -4.93 0.51
CA GLN A 112 -23.75 -5.96 1.49
C GLN A 112 -22.51 -6.51 2.21
N ALA A 113 -21.42 -6.76 1.49
CA ALA A 113 -20.17 -7.21 2.09
C ALA A 113 -19.57 -6.14 3.03
N VAL A 114 -19.61 -4.87 2.62
CA VAL A 114 -19.17 -3.74 3.42
C VAL A 114 -19.95 -3.65 4.73
N LEU A 115 -21.28 -3.68 4.67
CA LEU A 115 -22.14 -3.57 5.86
C LEU A 115 -21.98 -4.77 6.78
N ALA A 116 -21.85 -5.99 6.23
CA ALA A 116 -21.61 -7.19 7.01
C ALA A 116 -20.27 -7.14 7.78
N SER A 117 -19.19 -6.68 7.14
CA SER A 117 -17.90 -6.50 7.80
C SER A 117 -17.97 -5.43 8.89
N HIS A 118 -18.59 -4.27 8.60
CA HIS A 118 -18.78 -3.22 9.59
C HIS A 118 -19.57 -3.72 10.82
N GLN A 119 -20.61 -4.52 10.61
CA GLN A 119 -21.39 -5.12 11.70
C GLN A 119 -20.56 -6.09 12.55
N ARG A 120 -19.75 -6.96 11.91
CA ARG A 120 -18.85 -7.89 12.64
C ARG A 120 -17.82 -7.14 13.48
N LEU A 121 -17.17 -6.13 12.91
CA LEU A 121 -16.24 -5.27 13.66
C LEU A 121 -16.92 -4.55 14.82
N GLY A 122 -18.12 -4.02 14.59
CA GLY A 122 -18.89 -3.33 15.60
C GLY A 122 -19.38 -4.20 16.76
N ALA A 123 -19.46 -5.51 16.59
CA ALA A 123 -19.71 -6.46 17.66
C ALA A 123 -18.52 -6.62 18.62
N THR A 124 -17.31 -6.28 18.16
CA THR A 124 -16.06 -6.50 18.92
C THR A 124 -15.44 -5.19 19.41
N TYR A 125 -15.54 -4.13 18.61
CA TYR A 125 -14.86 -2.87 18.85
C TYR A 125 -15.86 -1.74 19.15
N PRO A 126 -15.68 -0.97 20.24
CA PRO A 126 -16.55 0.14 20.57
C PRO A 126 -16.41 1.32 19.60
N VAL A 127 -15.24 1.48 18.95
CA VAL A 127 -14.97 2.55 17.98
C VAL A 127 -14.45 1.96 16.68
N ILE A 128 -15.08 2.36 15.57
CA ILE A 128 -14.63 2.07 14.20
C ILE A 128 -14.19 3.38 13.54
N MET A 129 -12.92 3.45 13.17
CA MET A 129 -12.35 4.59 12.44
C MET A 129 -12.34 4.29 10.95
N VAL A 130 -13.12 5.05 10.18
CA VAL A 130 -13.37 4.76 8.76
C VAL A 130 -12.59 5.70 7.85
N GLU A 131 -11.97 5.16 6.83
CA GLU A 131 -11.34 5.90 5.75
C GLU A 131 -12.20 5.86 4.48
N GLY A 132 -12.54 7.02 3.92
CA GLY A 132 -13.17 7.14 2.62
C GLY A 132 -12.19 6.96 1.45
N ALA A 133 -12.70 6.84 0.24
CA ALA A 133 -11.92 6.69 -0.97
C ALA A 133 -12.08 7.89 -1.92
N GLY A 134 -10.97 8.45 -2.42
CA GLY A 134 -11.01 9.62 -3.31
C GLY A 134 -11.70 10.83 -2.65
N SER A 135 -12.72 11.38 -3.31
CA SER A 135 -13.54 12.49 -2.84
C SER A 135 -15.03 12.14 -2.86
N PRO A 136 -15.84 12.57 -1.87
CA PRO A 136 -17.30 12.41 -1.91
C PRO A 136 -17.97 13.32 -2.97
N ALA A 137 -17.23 14.25 -3.53
CA ALA A 137 -17.74 15.22 -4.53
C ALA A 137 -17.64 14.73 -5.98
N GLU A 138 -17.25 13.47 -6.20
CA GLU A 138 -17.22 12.86 -7.55
C GLU A 138 -18.64 12.58 -8.04
N ILE A 139 -19.27 13.59 -8.66
CA ILE A 139 -20.68 13.57 -9.08
C ILE A 139 -21.02 12.38 -9.99
N ASN A 140 -20.10 12.02 -10.89
CA ASN A 140 -20.25 10.89 -11.81
C ASN A 140 -20.18 9.52 -11.12
N LEU A 141 -19.67 9.43 -9.88
CA LEU A 141 -19.52 8.19 -9.12
C LEU A 141 -20.52 8.07 -7.96
N ARG A 142 -21.33 9.11 -7.71
CA ARG A 142 -22.26 9.16 -6.56
C ARG A 142 -23.36 8.09 -6.60
N ALA A 143 -23.86 7.78 -7.78
CA ALA A 143 -24.80 6.68 -7.94
C ALA A 143 -24.12 5.37 -7.49
N ASN A 144 -24.66 4.73 -6.45
CA ASN A 144 -24.12 3.50 -5.84
C ASN A 144 -22.74 3.72 -5.18
N ASP A 145 -22.49 4.84 -4.52
CA ASP A 145 -21.30 5.06 -3.68
C ASP A 145 -21.33 4.12 -2.48
N ILE A 146 -20.28 3.29 -2.35
CA ILE A 146 -20.09 2.38 -1.22
C ILE A 146 -18.88 2.78 -0.36
N ALA A 147 -18.18 3.85 -0.73
CA ALA A 147 -16.87 4.19 -0.18
C ALA A 147 -16.85 5.48 0.64
N ASN A 148 -17.82 6.36 0.42
CA ASN A 148 -17.89 7.67 1.04
C ASN A 148 -19.28 7.93 1.67
N MET A 149 -20.06 8.89 1.13
CA MET A 149 -21.33 9.28 1.74
C MET A 149 -22.40 8.21 1.67
N GLY A 150 -22.41 7.36 0.63
CA GLY A 150 -23.35 6.22 0.56
C GLY A 150 -23.14 5.24 1.72
N PHE A 151 -21.89 4.96 2.10
CA PHE A 151 -21.60 4.19 3.31
C PHE A 151 -21.96 4.98 4.58
N ALA A 152 -21.56 6.26 4.67
CA ALA A 152 -21.81 7.09 5.84
C ALA A 152 -23.30 7.23 6.17
N GLU A 153 -24.16 7.34 5.14
CA GLU A 153 -25.61 7.34 5.30
C GLU A 153 -26.16 6.00 5.75
N ALA A 154 -25.66 4.90 5.18
CA ALA A 154 -26.13 3.55 5.50
C ALA A 154 -25.87 3.15 6.98
N VAL A 155 -24.80 3.67 7.60
CA VAL A 155 -24.44 3.37 9.00
C VAL A 155 -24.65 4.55 9.95
N ASP A 156 -25.19 5.64 9.45
CA ASP A 156 -25.50 6.88 10.20
C ASP A 156 -24.28 7.44 10.97
N CYS A 157 -23.11 7.51 10.30
CA CYS A 157 -21.90 7.98 10.97
C CYS A 157 -21.56 9.45 10.68
N PRO A 158 -20.94 10.18 11.65
CA PRO A 158 -20.36 11.50 11.43
C PRO A 158 -19.13 11.42 10.52
N VAL A 159 -18.89 12.52 9.81
CA VAL A 159 -17.80 12.65 8.83
C VAL A 159 -16.93 13.85 9.18
N LEU A 160 -15.60 13.67 9.10
CA LEU A 160 -14.61 14.75 9.04
C LEU A 160 -14.11 14.88 7.62
N LEU A 161 -14.10 16.10 7.06
CA LEU A 161 -13.49 16.38 5.76
C LEU A 161 -12.05 16.87 5.94
N VAL A 162 -11.09 16.19 5.32
CA VAL A 162 -9.67 16.61 5.30
C VAL A 162 -9.29 17.18 3.95
N ALA A 163 -8.55 18.29 3.95
CA ALA A 163 -8.04 18.94 2.75
C ALA A 163 -6.56 19.32 2.89
N ASP A 164 -5.80 19.17 1.80
CA ASP A 164 -4.38 19.54 1.72
C ASP A 164 -4.23 21.00 1.35
N ILE A 165 -3.61 21.80 2.24
CA ILE A 165 -3.33 23.23 1.97
C ILE A 165 -2.04 23.44 1.18
N ASN A 166 -1.12 22.49 1.19
CA ASN A 166 0.21 22.65 0.58
C ASN A 166 0.15 22.80 -0.96
N ARG A 167 -0.93 22.30 -1.58
CA ARG A 167 -1.17 22.42 -3.03
C ARG A 167 -1.94 23.67 -3.41
N GLY A 168 -2.40 24.48 -2.43
CA GLY A 168 -3.26 25.64 -2.64
C GLY A 168 -4.74 25.29 -2.80
N GLY A 169 -5.61 26.30 -2.73
CA GLY A 169 -7.05 26.16 -2.97
C GLY A 169 -7.85 25.45 -1.87
N VAL A 170 -7.31 25.27 -0.67
CA VAL A 170 -7.92 24.48 0.42
C VAL A 170 -9.34 24.91 0.75
N PHE A 171 -9.62 26.23 0.83
CA PHE A 171 -10.93 26.75 1.12
C PHE A 171 -11.94 26.45 0.00
N ALA A 172 -11.52 26.57 -1.26
CA ALA A 172 -12.36 26.21 -2.41
C ALA A 172 -12.66 24.70 -2.40
N HIS A 173 -11.70 23.86 -2.09
CA HIS A 173 -11.88 22.42 -1.99
C HIS A 173 -12.87 22.06 -0.87
N LEU A 174 -12.76 22.64 0.33
CA LEU A 174 -13.67 22.36 1.46
C LEU A 174 -15.08 22.83 1.18
N VAL A 175 -15.24 24.11 0.78
CA VAL A 175 -16.55 24.69 0.49
C VAL A 175 -17.20 24.01 -0.72
N GLY A 176 -16.46 23.82 -1.81
CA GLY A 176 -16.96 23.16 -3.02
C GLY A 176 -17.37 21.71 -2.76
N THR A 177 -16.56 20.95 -1.99
CA THR A 177 -16.94 19.59 -1.62
C THR A 177 -18.24 19.58 -0.82
N LEU A 178 -18.35 20.44 0.22
CA LEU A 178 -19.56 20.51 1.04
C LEU A 178 -20.81 20.90 0.23
N GLU A 179 -20.73 21.91 -0.65
CA GLU A 179 -21.84 22.40 -1.47
C GLU A 179 -22.36 21.36 -2.49
N LEU A 180 -21.48 20.42 -2.93
CA LEU A 180 -21.86 19.35 -3.84
C LEU A 180 -22.57 18.19 -3.14
N LEU A 181 -22.57 18.14 -1.82
CA LEU A 181 -23.26 17.12 -1.03
C LEU A 181 -24.75 17.47 -0.86
N SER A 182 -25.60 16.46 -0.72
CA SER A 182 -26.99 16.62 -0.37
C SER A 182 -27.15 17.22 1.05
N PRO A 183 -28.29 17.81 1.41
CA PRO A 183 -28.51 18.32 2.77
C PRO A 183 -28.30 17.26 3.88
N SER A 184 -28.68 16.01 3.63
CA SER A 184 -28.49 14.91 4.57
C SER A 184 -27.00 14.61 4.77
N GLU A 185 -26.23 14.57 3.69
CA GLU A 185 -24.78 14.33 3.73
C GLU A 185 -24.04 15.52 4.36
N GLN A 186 -24.41 16.76 4.03
CA GLN A 186 -23.87 17.96 4.67
C GLN A 186 -24.08 17.95 6.19
N ALA A 187 -25.24 17.48 6.65
CA ALA A 187 -25.52 17.36 8.08
C ALA A 187 -24.61 16.36 8.81
N ARG A 188 -24.09 15.34 8.09
CA ARG A 188 -23.11 14.36 8.61
C ARG A 188 -21.72 14.93 8.74
N VAL A 189 -21.33 15.91 7.95
CA VAL A 189 -20.04 16.59 8.08
C VAL A 189 -20.02 17.37 9.38
N LYS A 190 -19.18 16.97 10.34
CA LYS A 190 -19.07 17.56 11.67
C LYS A 190 -17.92 18.54 11.84
N GLY A 191 -17.00 18.57 10.87
CA GLY A 191 -15.89 19.53 10.89
C GLY A 191 -14.87 19.28 9.79
N PHE A 192 -13.90 20.17 9.75
CA PHE A 192 -12.82 20.17 8.76
C PHE A 192 -11.48 19.97 9.45
N VAL A 193 -10.58 19.23 8.77
CA VAL A 193 -9.17 19.15 9.12
C VAL A 193 -8.36 19.72 7.96
N ILE A 194 -7.54 20.71 8.23
CA ILE A 194 -6.58 21.25 7.25
C ILE A 194 -5.25 20.54 7.45
N ASN A 195 -4.72 19.93 6.41
CA ASN A 195 -3.53 19.11 6.48
C ASN A 195 -2.35 19.75 5.73
N ARG A 196 -1.12 19.39 6.13
CA ARG A 196 0.14 19.81 5.49
C ARG A 196 0.37 21.32 5.49
N PHE A 197 -0.03 22.00 6.56
CA PHE A 197 0.18 23.43 6.70
C PHE A 197 1.67 23.77 6.93
N ARG A 198 2.13 24.81 6.28
CA ARG A 198 3.47 25.41 6.48
C ARG A 198 3.32 26.88 6.75
N GLY A 199 3.89 27.38 7.82
CA GLY A 199 3.91 28.81 8.16
C GLY A 199 3.35 29.10 9.53
N ASP A 200 3.07 30.38 9.77
CA ASP A 200 2.48 30.86 11.03
C ASP A 200 0.96 30.69 10.98
N ILE A 201 0.41 29.99 11.95
CA ILE A 201 -1.03 29.75 12.07
C ILE A 201 -1.83 31.06 12.22
N ALA A 202 -1.25 32.10 12.79
CA ALA A 202 -1.90 33.39 12.92
C ALA A 202 -2.27 34.03 11.57
N LEU A 203 -1.49 33.72 10.51
CA LEU A 203 -1.80 34.19 9.15
C LEU A 203 -2.96 33.42 8.53
N LEU A 204 -3.20 32.20 8.97
CA LEU A 204 -4.29 31.36 8.47
C LEU A 204 -5.59 31.63 9.22
N GLN A 205 -5.54 32.11 10.48
CA GLN A 205 -6.68 32.26 11.36
C GLN A 205 -7.86 33.00 10.74
N PRO A 206 -7.70 34.16 10.06
CA PRO A 206 -8.84 34.84 9.43
C PRO A 206 -9.56 33.99 8.37
N GLY A 207 -8.82 33.08 7.71
CA GLY A 207 -9.38 32.13 6.75
C GLY A 207 -10.16 31.01 7.43
N LEU A 208 -9.70 30.56 8.60
CA LEU A 208 -10.42 29.56 9.41
C LEU A 208 -11.75 30.14 9.92
N ASP A 209 -11.71 31.35 10.47
CA ASP A 209 -12.90 32.07 10.97
C ASP A 209 -13.92 32.29 9.85
N TRP A 210 -13.44 32.66 8.66
CA TRP A 210 -14.28 32.80 7.47
C TRP A 210 -14.92 31.47 7.05
N LEU A 211 -14.15 30.36 7.06
CA LEU A 211 -14.65 29.04 6.68
C LEU A 211 -15.76 28.57 7.64
N GLU A 212 -15.55 28.72 8.94
CA GLU A 212 -16.55 28.40 9.96
C GLU A 212 -17.81 29.25 9.83
N ALA A 213 -17.67 30.56 9.66
CA ALA A 213 -18.79 31.48 9.43
C ALA A 213 -19.57 31.15 8.14
N ARG A 214 -18.86 30.77 7.06
CA ARG A 214 -19.45 30.43 5.75
C ARG A 214 -20.21 29.12 5.76
N THR A 215 -19.72 28.13 6.49
CA THR A 215 -20.20 26.74 6.42
C THR A 215 -21.03 26.31 7.64
N GLY A 216 -20.91 27.03 8.76
CA GLY A 216 -21.48 26.63 10.05
C GLY A 216 -20.84 25.35 10.63
N LYS A 217 -19.65 24.96 10.15
CA LYS A 217 -18.91 23.78 10.59
C LYS A 217 -17.59 24.18 11.21
N PRO A 218 -17.17 23.58 12.34
CA PRO A 218 -15.91 23.92 13.00
C PRO A 218 -14.69 23.41 12.19
N VAL A 219 -13.58 24.12 12.31
CA VAL A 219 -12.27 23.62 11.97
C VAL A 219 -11.73 22.84 13.16
N VAL A 220 -11.71 21.51 13.07
CA VAL A 220 -11.25 20.60 14.12
C VAL A 220 -9.76 20.80 14.42
N GLY A 221 -9.01 21.26 13.44
CA GLY A 221 -7.62 21.66 13.60
C GLY A 221 -6.84 21.73 12.30
N VAL A 222 -5.58 22.13 12.46
CA VAL A 222 -4.63 22.34 11.35
C VAL A 222 -3.38 21.54 11.63
N LEU A 223 -3.14 20.49 10.84
CA LEU A 223 -1.97 19.64 10.95
C LEU A 223 -0.79 20.24 10.19
N PRO A 224 0.39 20.34 10.80
CA PRO A 224 1.57 20.84 10.12
C PRO A 224 2.04 19.86 9.05
N TYR A 225 2.82 20.37 8.11
CA TYR A 225 3.57 19.52 7.19
C TYR A 225 4.66 18.76 7.95
N VAL A 226 4.60 17.44 7.89
CA VAL A 226 5.58 16.58 8.56
C VAL A 226 6.70 16.26 7.58
N MET A 227 7.92 16.62 7.94
CA MET A 227 9.12 16.18 7.22
C MET A 227 9.50 14.77 7.69
N ASP A 228 10.11 14.02 6.78
CA ASP A 228 10.67 12.69 7.07
C ASP A 228 9.65 11.75 7.74
N LEU A 229 8.44 11.74 7.18
CA LEU A 229 7.41 10.77 7.52
C LEU A 229 7.55 9.58 6.55
N HIS A 230 7.86 8.42 7.10
CA HIS A 230 8.17 7.21 6.35
C HIS A 230 7.05 6.16 6.45
N LEU A 231 5.81 6.59 6.28
CA LEU A 231 4.68 5.68 6.13
C LEU A 231 4.53 5.26 4.68
N GLU A 232 4.13 4.03 4.49
CA GLU A 232 3.93 3.43 3.18
C GLU A 232 2.88 4.21 2.37
N ALA A 233 3.25 4.58 1.13
CA ALA A 233 2.36 5.27 0.22
C ALA A 233 1.35 4.28 -0.38
N GLU A 234 0.07 4.69 -0.45
CA GLU A 234 -0.98 3.86 -1.02
C GLU A 234 -0.94 3.84 -2.56
N ASP A 235 -0.81 5.01 -3.18
CA ASP A 235 -1.09 5.21 -4.60
C ASP A 235 0.11 5.68 -5.44
N GLY A 236 1.29 5.82 -4.87
CA GLY A 236 2.43 6.35 -5.61
C GLY A 236 3.79 5.91 -5.11
N LEU A 237 4.73 5.75 -6.05
CA LEU A 237 6.13 5.48 -5.72
C LEU A 237 6.73 6.67 -4.97
N ASP A 238 7.08 6.50 -3.72
CA ASP A 238 7.88 7.49 -2.98
C ASP A 238 9.35 7.36 -3.41
N ARG A 239 9.89 8.45 -3.98
CA ARG A 239 11.28 8.53 -4.44
C ARG A 239 12.19 9.28 -3.48
N ARG A 240 11.67 9.78 -2.36
CA ARG A 240 12.48 10.48 -1.35
C ARG A 240 13.40 9.48 -0.66
N GLN A 241 14.63 9.86 -0.44
CA GLN A 241 15.62 9.04 0.25
C GLN A 241 16.17 9.79 1.45
N THR A 242 16.72 9.04 2.41
CA THR A 242 17.52 9.59 3.51
C THR A 242 18.88 10.09 2.99
N ASP A 243 19.56 10.90 3.77
CA ASP A 243 20.95 11.25 3.52
C ASP A 243 21.82 9.99 3.40
N LYS A 244 22.73 9.97 2.43
CA LYS A 244 23.52 8.79 2.10
C LYS A 244 24.90 8.82 2.75
N ALA A 245 25.40 7.64 3.14
CA ALA A 245 26.77 7.45 3.58
C ALA A 245 27.76 7.62 2.41
N GLU A 246 29.06 7.70 2.72
CA GLU A 246 30.11 7.80 1.69
C GLU A 246 30.16 6.55 0.78
N GLN A 247 29.98 5.35 1.38
CA GLN A 247 29.89 4.10 0.61
C GLN A 247 28.45 3.73 0.44
N VAL A 248 27.97 3.72 -0.81
CA VAL A 248 26.60 3.39 -1.18
C VAL A 248 26.58 2.27 -2.22
N LEU A 249 25.60 1.38 -2.07
CA LEU A 249 25.22 0.40 -3.07
C LEU A 249 24.19 1.02 -4.01
N ASN A 250 24.43 0.96 -5.31
CA ASN A 250 23.47 1.46 -6.30
C ASN A 250 22.48 0.36 -6.67
N VAL A 251 21.23 0.57 -6.34
CA VAL A 251 20.12 -0.34 -6.62
C VAL A 251 19.17 0.28 -7.62
N VAL A 252 18.83 -0.46 -8.66
CA VAL A 252 17.97 0.01 -9.74
C VAL A 252 16.73 -0.88 -9.85
N VAL A 253 15.56 -0.25 -9.95
CA VAL A 253 14.26 -0.91 -10.09
C VAL A 253 13.53 -0.33 -11.30
N PRO A 254 13.09 -1.12 -12.29
CA PRO A 254 12.23 -0.62 -13.36
C PRO A 254 10.86 -0.22 -12.83
N VAL A 255 10.34 0.91 -13.28
CA VAL A 255 8.95 1.29 -13.05
C VAL A 255 8.07 0.57 -14.06
N LEU A 256 7.44 -0.49 -13.62
CA LEU A 256 6.50 -1.25 -14.45
C LEU A 256 5.15 -0.54 -14.52
N PRO A 257 4.42 -0.63 -15.65
CA PRO A 257 3.04 -0.09 -15.75
C PRO A 257 2.09 -0.65 -14.70
N ARG A 258 2.29 -1.89 -14.28
CA ARG A 258 1.47 -2.58 -13.26
C ARG A 258 2.32 -3.08 -12.09
N ILE A 259 3.31 -2.28 -11.68
CA ILE A 259 4.12 -2.57 -10.49
C ILE A 259 3.19 -2.78 -9.28
N SER A 260 3.44 -3.83 -8.52
CA SER A 260 2.67 -4.15 -7.32
C SER A 260 3.59 -4.33 -6.12
N ASN A 261 3.08 -4.03 -4.92
CA ASN A 261 3.81 -4.12 -3.66
C ASN A 261 5.17 -3.39 -3.70
N HIS A 262 5.18 -2.19 -4.31
CA HIS A 262 6.38 -1.36 -4.40
C HIS A 262 6.89 -0.90 -3.02
N THR A 263 6.10 -1.07 -1.98
CA THR A 263 6.50 -0.86 -0.58
C THR A 263 7.62 -1.81 -0.13
N ASP A 264 7.85 -2.92 -0.85
CA ASP A 264 9.05 -3.77 -0.65
C ASP A 264 10.36 -2.97 -0.69
N PHE A 265 10.38 -1.85 -1.42
CA PHE A 265 11.58 -1.03 -1.60
C PHE A 265 11.74 0.08 -0.57
N ASP A 266 10.76 0.32 0.30
CA ASP A 266 10.85 1.37 1.32
C ASP A 266 12.01 1.16 2.32
N PRO A 267 12.32 -0.07 2.78
CA PRO A 267 13.50 -0.28 3.60
C PRO A 267 14.81 0.08 2.89
N LEU A 268 14.93 -0.20 1.59
CA LEU A 268 16.09 0.16 0.78
C LEU A 268 16.20 1.67 0.56
N ARG A 269 15.07 2.33 0.30
CA ARG A 269 14.97 3.78 0.13
C ARG A 269 15.45 4.52 1.37
N LEU A 270 15.12 4.01 2.55
CA LEU A 270 15.47 4.57 3.85
C LEU A 270 16.86 4.13 4.35
N HIS A 271 17.47 3.13 3.73
CA HIS A 271 18.78 2.64 4.14
C HIS A 271 19.88 3.66 3.81
N PRO A 272 20.72 4.08 4.77
CA PRO A 272 21.73 5.12 4.54
C PRO A 272 22.79 4.73 3.51
N GLN A 273 23.06 3.44 3.32
CA GLN A 273 24.07 2.93 2.38
C GLN A 273 23.49 2.43 1.06
N VAL A 274 22.23 2.71 0.74
CA VAL A 274 21.59 2.32 -0.52
C VAL A 274 21.13 3.55 -1.29
N ASN A 275 21.60 3.68 -2.52
CA ASN A 275 21.09 4.64 -3.49
C ASN A 275 20.10 3.93 -4.40
N LEU A 276 18.81 4.06 -4.11
CA LEU A 276 17.73 3.41 -4.83
C LEU A 276 17.22 4.29 -5.97
N GLN A 277 17.23 3.77 -7.20
CA GLN A 277 16.72 4.49 -8.36
C GLN A 277 15.59 3.73 -9.05
N PHE A 278 14.45 4.38 -9.16
CA PHE A 278 13.34 3.92 -9.99
C PHE A 278 13.50 4.48 -11.41
N VAL A 279 13.69 3.59 -12.39
CA VAL A 279 13.90 3.96 -13.80
C VAL A 279 12.60 3.86 -14.57
N GLY A 280 12.09 5.01 -14.98
CA GLY A 280 10.84 5.14 -15.75
C GLY A 280 11.02 4.85 -17.26
N PRO A 281 9.90 4.88 -18.02
CA PRO A 281 9.93 4.64 -19.45
C PRO A 281 10.83 5.64 -20.18
N GLY A 282 11.59 5.17 -21.16
CA GLY A 282 12.48 6.01 -21.98
C GLY A 282 13.72 6.54 -21.26
N GLN A 283 13.92 6.24 -20.00
CA GLN A 283 15.13 6.60 -19.27
C GLN A 283 16.22 5.53 -19.47
N PRO A 284 17.48 5.93 -19.64
CA PRO A 284 18.58 4.97 -19.72
C PRO A 284 18.76 4.26 -18.37
N VAL A 285 19.03 2.97 -18.40
CA VAL A 285 19.35 2.20 -17.19
C VAL A 285 20.74 2.61 -16.70
N PRO A 286 20.87 3.21 -15.52
CA PRO A 286 22.16 3.65 -15.00
C PRO A 286 23.00 2.43 -14.56
N PRO A 287 24.32 2.61 -14.37
CA PRO A 287 25.14 1.62 -13.71
C PRO A 287 24.60 1.27 -12.32
N ALA A 288 24.59 0.00 -11.98
CA ALA A 288 24.09 -0.50 -10.72
C ALA A 288 24.93 -1.66 -10.21
N ASP A 289 24.88 -1.90 -8.91
CA ASP A 289 25.43 -3.10 -8.26
C ASP A 289 24.36 -4.20 -8.22
N LEU A 290 23.10 -3.79 -8.03
CA LEU A 290 21.92 -4.65 -7.96
C LEU A 290 20.81 -4.10 -8.84
N ILE A 291 20.25 -4.93 -9.71
CA ILE A 291 18.97 -4.70 -10.39
C ILE A 291 17.88 -5.53 -9.69
N ILE A 292 16.73 -4.95 -9.39
CA ILE A 292 15.60 -5.69 -8.81
C ILE A 292 14.41 -5.59 -9.78
N LEU A 293 13.94 -6.75 -10.26
CA LEU A 293 12.67 -6.85 -10.97
C LEU A 293 11.55 -6.94 -9.94
N PRO A 294 10.63 -5.97 -9.89
CA PRO A 294 9.61 -5.89 -8.86
C PRO A 294 8.44 -6.84 -9.12
N GLY A 295 7.53 -6.92 -8.15
CA GLY A 295 6.22 -7.52 -8.32
C GLY A 295 5.40 -6.84 -9.41
N SER A 296 4.59 -7.61 -10.11
CA SER A 296 3.72 -7.14 -11.19
C SER A 296 2.34 -7.77 -11.10
N LYS A 297 1.29 -6.96 -11.37
CA LYS A 297 -0.08 -7.45 -11.48
C LYS A 297 -0.39 -8.00 -12.88
N SER A 298 0.46 -7.74 -13.86
CA SER A 298 0.29 -8.19 -15.25
C SER A 298 1.66 -8.56 -15.84
N VAL A 299 2.19 -9.70 -15.42
CA VAL A 299 3.58 -10.10 -15.67
C VAL A 299 3.93 -10.16 -17.15
N ARG A 300 3.05 -10.73 -17.98
CA ARG A 300 3.30 -10.89 -19.43
C ARG A 300 3.36 -9.54 -20.15
N SER A 301 2.48 -8.60 -19.81
CA SER A 301 2.49 -7.25 -20.43
C SER A 301 3.67 -6.43 -19.95
N ASP A 302 4.02 -6.53 -18.67
CA ASP A 302 5.15 -5.81 -18.10
C ASP A 302 6.49 -6.37 -18.60
N LEU A 303 6.57 -7.68 -18.85
CA LEU A 303 7.73 -8.30 -19.51
C LEU A 303 7.92 -7.78 -20.95
N ALA A 304 6.82 -7.66 -21.72
CA ALA A 304 6.86 -7.05 -23.05
C ALA A 304 7.29 -5.57 -22.99
N TYR A 305 6.80 -4.83 -21.99
CA TYR A 305 7.21 -3.45 -21.73
C TYR A 305 8.72 -3.35 -21.41
N LEU A 306 9.25 -4.21 -20.56
CA LEU A 306 10.70 -4.24 -20.24
C LEU A 306 11.54 -4.46 -21.48
N ARG A 307 11.15 -5.40 -22.36
CA ARG A 307 11.85 -5.64 -23.63
C ARG A 307 11.80 -4.43 -24.55
N ALA A 308 10.63 -3.83 -24.71
CA ALA A 308 10.45 -2.63 -25.54
C ALA A 308 11.29 -1.42 -25.04
N ASN A 309 11.62 -1.39 -23.75
CA ASN A 309 12.45 -0.35 -23.14
C ASN A 309 13.92 -0.77 -22.93
N GLY A 310 14.37 -1.85 -23.57
CA GLY A 310 15.78 -2.25 -23.63
C GLY A 310 16.33 -2.92 -22.36
N TRP A 311 15.48 -3.30 -21.41
CA TRP A 311 15.91 -3.93 -20.15
C TRP A 311 16.58 -5.28 -20.34
N GLU A 312 16.18 -6.07 -21.33
CA GLU A 312 16.81 -7.38 -21.62
C GLU A 312 18.30 -7.21 -21.93
N THR A 313 18.64 -6.23 -22.77
CA THR A 313 20.04 -5.91 -23.09
C THR A 313 20.79 -5.35 -21.89
N ALA A 314 20.12 -4.48 -21.10
CA ALA A 314 20.71 -3.88 -19.90
C ALA A 314 21.02 -4.95 -18.85
N ILE A 315 20.10 -5.89 -18.58
CA ILE A 315 20.27 -7.01 -17.64
C ILE A 315 21.41 -7.92 -18.11
N ALA A 316 21.42 -8.31 -19.40
CA ALA A 316 22.49 -9.16 -19.93
C ALA A 316 23.87 -8.52 -19.81
N ARG A 317 23.94 -7.20 -20.05
CA ARG A 317 25.18 -6.43 -19.85
C ARG A 317 25.56 -6.38 -18.37
N HIS A 318 24.62 -6.10 -17.47
CA HIS A 318 24.83 -6.01 -16.04
C HIS A 318 25.40 -7.31 -15.46
N LEU A 319 24.80 -8.45 -15.78
CA LEU A 319 25.27 -9.77 -15.35
C LEU A 319 26.65 -10.12 -15.92
N ARG A 320 26.94 -9.76 -17.19
CA ARG A 320 28.26 -9.98 -17.81
C ARG A 320 29.39 -9.30 -17.03
N TYR A 321 29.11 -8.16 -16.37
CA TYR A 321 30.09 -7.42 -15.57
C TYR A 321 30.06 -7.78 -14.09
N GLY A 322 29.39 -8.86 -13.70
CA GLY A 322 29.36 -9.39 -12.34
C GLY A 322 28.31 -8.76 -11.43
N GLY A 323 27.41 -7.94 -12.00
CA GLY A 323 26.28 -7.37 -11.24
C GLY A 323 25.30 -8.41 -10.75
N LYS A 324 24.45 -8.06 -9.80
CA LYS A 324 23.45 -8.95 -9.19
C LYS A 324 22.04 -8.61 -9.66
N LEU A 325 21.21 -9.65 -9.82
CA LEU A 325 19.82 -9.52 -10.24
C LEU A 325 18.91 -10.26 -9.29
N LEU A 326 17.93 -9.55 -8.73
CA LEU A 326 16.89 -10.09 -7.86
C LEU A 326 15.53 -9.97 -8.54
N GLY A 327 14.72 -11.04 -8.53
CA GLY A 327 13.33 -11.02 -8.96
C GLY A 327 12.39 -11.27 -7.79
N ILE A 328 11.42 -10.38 -7.56
CA ILE A 328 10.43 -10.52 -6.49
C ILE A 328 9.06 -10.82 -7.13
N CYS A 329 8.40 -11.91 -6.73
CA CYS A 329 7.05 -12.30 -7.16
C CYS A 329 6.93 -12.35 -8.70
N GLY A 330 6.26 -11.40 -9.33
CA GLY A 330 6.23 -11.28 -10.80
C GLY A 330 7.62 -11.18 -11.41
N GLY A 331 8.56 -10.53 -10.72
CA GLY A 331 9.97 -10.47 -11.13
C GLY A 331 10.65 -11.84 -11.15
N LEU A 332 10.38 -12.72 -10.18
CA LEU A 332 10.83 -14.12 -10.22
C LEU A 332 10.30 -14.81 -11.47
N GLN A 333 9.01 -14.68 -11.78
CA GLN A 333 8.39 -15.29 -12.95
C GLN A 333 9.05 -14.83 -14.27
N MET A 334 9.44 -13.55 -14.34
CA MET A 334 10.15 -12.97 -15.50
C MET A 334 11.55 -13.57 -15.73
N LEU A 335 12.19 -14.06 -14.65
CA LEU A 335 13.53 -14.68 -14.74
C LEU A 335 13.52 -16.06 -15.41
N GLY A 336 12.37 -16.74 -15.43
CA GLY A 336 12.20 -18.09 -15.99
C GLY A 336 12.22 -18.14 -17.51
N GLN A 337 11.96 -19.34 -18.06
CA GLN A 337 11.90 -19.61 -19.49
C GLN A 337 10.59 -19.12 -20.11
N GLN A 338 9.46 -19.40 -19.46
CA GLN A 338 8.11 -19.11 -19.95
C GLN A 338 7.18 -18.67 -18.83
N VAL A 339 6.24 -17.77 -19.15
CA VAL A 339 5.09 -17.44 -18.33
C VAL A 339 3.82 -17.79 -19.11
N HIS A 340 3.05 -18.74 -18.63
CA HIS A 340 1.83 -19.25 -19.24
C HIS A 340 0.59 -18.68 -18.51
N ASP A 341 -0.35 -18.13 -19.25
CA ASP A 341 -1.66 -17.69 -18.78
C ASP A 341 -2.75 -18.32 -19.64
N PRO A 342 -3.01 -19.62 -19.45
CA PRO A 342 -3.99 -20.33 -20.29
C PRO A 342 -5.43 -19.85 -20.07
N LEU A 343 -5.73 -19.28 -18.89
CA LEU A 343 -7.05 -18.82 -18.51
C LEU A 343 -7.28 -17.33 -18.79
N GLY A 344 -6.25 -16.57 -19.18
CA GLY A 344 -6.35 -15.13 -19.39
C GLY A 344 -6.60 -14.35 -18.11
N LEU A 345 -5.98 -14.73 -17.00
CA LEU A 345 -6.15 -14.12 -15.69
C LEU A 345 -5.59 -12.69 -15.60
N GLU A 346 -4.54 -12.42 -16.38
CA GLU A 346 -3.85 -11.13 -16.42
C GLU A 346 -4.00 -10.42 -17.77
N GLY A 347 -4.88 -10.90 -18.66
CA GLY A 347 -5.10 -10.35 -19.99
C GLY A 347 -5.58 -11.40 -20.98
N ALA A 348 -5.16 -11.33 -22.25
CA ALA A 348 -5.48 -12.36 -23.22
C ALA A 348 -4.74 -13.66 -22.89
N ALA A 349 -5.46 -14.80 -22.97
CA ALA A 349 -4.86 -16.13 -22.79
C ALA A 349 -3.67 -16.34 -23.72
N GLY A 350 -2.62 -17.01 -23.23
CA GLY A 350 -1.43 -17.30 -24.01
C GLY A 350 -0.16 -17.45 -23.19
N SER A 351 0.99 -17.45 -23.85
CA SER A 351 2.30 -17.61 -23.24
C SER A 351 3.26 -16.53 -23.70
N SER A 352 4.21 -16.18 -22.85
CA SER A 352 5.28 -15.23 -23.16
C SER A 352 6.62 -15.77 -22.70
N PRO A 353 7.71 -15.68 -23.52
CA PRO A 353 9.03 -16.06 -23.08
C PRO A 353 9.51 -15.16 -21.95
N GLY A 354 10.09 -15.73 -20.90
CA GLY A 354 10.80 -15.02 -19.84
C GLY A 354 12.20 -14.56 -20.29
N PHE A 355 13.02 -14.07 -19.37
CA PHE A 355 14.42 -13.72 -19.69
C PHE A 355 15.33 -14.95 -19.83
N GLY A 356 14.86 -16.15 -19.45
CA GLY A 356 15.59 -17.39 -19.61
C GLY A 356 16.83 -17.53 -18.72
N LEU A 357 16.88 -16.83 -17.60
CA LEU A 357 18.03 -16.81 -16.69
C LEU A 357 17.99 -17.95 -15.66
N LEU A 358 16.81 -18.50 -15.40
CA LEU A 358 16.58 -19.64 -14.52
C LEU A 358 15.82 -20.74 -15.29
N ASP A 359 16.21 -21.99 -15.12
CA ASP A 359 15.54 -23.13 -15.75
C ASP A 359 14.25 -23.50 -15.02
N MET A 360 13.24 -22.66 -15.22
CA MET A 360 11.90 -22.82 -14.66
C MET A 360 10.88 -22.13 -15.55
N SER A 361 9.62 -22.57 -15.44
CA SER A 361 8.48 -21.91 -16.10
C SER A 361 7.33 -21.75 -15.12
N THR A 362 6.54 -20.70 -15.31
CA THR A 362 5.41 -20.38 -14.45
C THR A 362 4.11 -20.51 -15.23
N GLU A 363 3.10 -21.13 -14.63
CA GLU A 363 1.73 -21.15 -15.10
C GLU A 363 0.84 -20.39 -14.11
N LEU A 364 0.01 -19.47 -14.62
CA LEU A 364 -0.94 -18.73 -13.80
C LEU A 364 -2.17 -19.59 -13.56
N GLU A 365 -2.54 -19.76 -12.30
CA GLU A 365 -3.71 -20.53 -11.84
C GLU A 365 -4.77 -19.59 -11.23
N ALA A 366 -6.04 -20.03 -11.24
CA ALA A 366 -7.15 -19.22 -10.73
C ALA A 366 -7.06 -18.99 -9.22
N GLU A 367 -6.50 -19.96 -8.48
CA GLU A 367 -6.33 -19.88 -7.04
C GLU A 367 -5.02 -19.16 -6.70
N LYS A 368 -5.13 -18.15 -5.82
CA LYS A 368 -3.96 -17.42 -5.32
C LYS A 368 -3.38 -18.08 -4.07
N GLN A 369 -2.06 -18.07 -3.98
CA GLN A 369 -1.36 -18.28 -2.72
C GLN A 369 -1.38 -16.96 -1.94
N LEU A 370 -1.91 -17.02 -0.72
CA LEU A 370 -2.03 -15.90 0.21
C LEU A 370 -1.63 -16.39 1.59
N CYS A 371 -0.37 -16.18 1.99
CA CYS A 371 0.06 -16.55 3.34
C CYS A 371 1.19 -15.68 3.86
N ASN A 372 1.18 -15.43 5.16
CA ASN A 372 2.32 -14.91 5.87
C ASN A 372 3.30 -16.07 6.13
N VAL A 373 4.57 -15.84 5.86
CA VAL A 373 5.60 -16.88 5.94
C VAL A 373 6.80 -16.42 6.75
N ARG A 374 7.49 -17.39 7.32
CA ARG A 374 8.79 -17.24 7.98
C ARG A 374 9.73 -18.30 7.45
N GLY A 375 11.01 -18.01 7.50
CA GLY A 375 12.02 -18.97 7.03
C GLY A 375 13.41 -18.39 7.08
N ARG A 376 14.28 -18.95 6.25
CA ARG A 376 15.69 -18.55 6.13
C ARG A 376 16.09 -18.42 4.68
N LEU A 377 16.76 -17.33 4.35
CA LEU A 377 17.43 -17.19 3.06
C LEU A 377 18.56 -18.23 2.92
N ALA A 378 18.76 -18.76 1.72
CA ALA A 378 19.93 -19.53 1.39
C ALA A 378 21.23 -18.71 1.57
N LEU A 379 21.15 -17.39 1.38
CA LEU A 379 22.23 -16.46 1.68
C LEU A 379 22.44 -16.34 3.20
N GLU A 380 23.62 -16.73 3.67
CA GLU A 380 24.05 -16.60 5.07
C GLU A 380 23.11 -17.26 6.11
N ASN A 381 22.14 -18.07 5.67
CA ASN A 381 21.11 -18.63 6.52
C ASN A 381 20.34 -17.55 7.33
N ALA A 382 20.17 -16.38 6.72
CA ALA A 382 19.57 -15.20 7.37
C ALA A 382 18.06 -15.39 7.60
N GLU A 383 17.59 -15.05 8.79
CA GLU A 383 16.15 -15.07 9.11
C GLU A 383 15.37 -14.09 8.25
N VAL A 384 14.23 -14.54 7.74
CA VAL A 384 13.34 -13.75 6.94
C VAL A 384 11.89 -14.02 7.33
N CYS A 385 11.09 -12.96 7.35
CA CYS A 385 9.64 -13.04 7.43
C CYS A 385 9.03 -12.13 6.37
N GLY A 386 7.86 -12.50 5.90
CA GLY A 386 7.16 -11.78 4.86
C GLY A 386 5.86 -12.46 4.47
N TYR A 387 5.45 -12.30 3.24
CA TYR A 387 4.19 -12.85 2.76
C TYR A 387 4.27 -13.22 1.27
N GLU A 388 3.47 -14.21 0.88
CA GLU A 388 3.26 -14.62 -0.51
C GLU A 388 1.89 -14.12 -0.99
N ILE A 389 1.88 -13.42 -2.13
CA ILE A 389 0.64 -13.04 -2.86
C ILE A 389 0.87 -13.27 -4.35
N HIS A 390 0.53 -14.44 -4.86
CA HIS A 390 0.70 -14.75 -6.27
C HIS A 390 -0.30 -15.79 -6.77
N ALA A 391 -0.58 -15.78 -8.07
CA ALA A 391 -1.37 -16.78 -8.77
C ALA A 391 -0.51 -17.75 -9.59
N GLY A 392 0.80 -17.49 -9.71
CA GLY A 392 1.71 -18.32 -10.47
C GLY A 392 2.15 -19.56 -9.72
N VAL A 393 2.16 -20.70 -10.40
CA VAL A 393 2.80 -21.95 -9.95
C VAL A 393 4.02 -22.18 -10.82
N THR A 394 5.20 -22.12 -10.21
CA THR A 394 6.49 -22.26 -10.90
C THR A 394 7.02 -23.68 -10.76
N ARG A 395 7.53 -24.25 -11.88
CA ARG A 395 8.14 -25.57 -11.95
C ARG A 395 9.43 -25.51 -12.77
N GLY A 396 10.43 -26.31 -12.39
CA GLY A 396 11.71 -26.41 -13.10
C GLY A 396 12.87 -26.83 -12.21
N THR A 397 13.98 -27.18 -12.82
CA THR A 397 15.17 -27.67 -12.11
C THR A 397 15.88 -26.58 -11.30
N ALA A 398 15.70 -25.30 -11.67
CA ALA A 398 16.25 -24.18 -10.88
C ALA A 398 15.75 -24.14 -9.43
N LEU A 399 14.55 -24.68 -9.17
CA LEU A 399 13.96 -24.72 -7.82
C LEU A 399 14.67 -25.68 -6.86
N GLU A 400 15.53 -26.57 -7.35
CA GLU A 400 16.40 -27.42 -6.51
C GLU A 400 17.42 -26.59 -5.74
N SER A 401 17.77 -25.39 -6.24
CA SER A 401 18.60 -24.40 -5.56
C SER A 401 17.73 -23.28 -5.00
N ALA A 402 16.95 -23.58 -3.98
CA ALA A 402 15.99 -22.66 -3.40
C ALA A 402 16.63 -21.38 -2.86
N ALA A 403 15.97 -20.24 -3.03
CA ALA A 403 16.38 -18.96 -2.46
C ALA A 403 16.01 -18.84 -0.96
N VAL A 404 14.89 -19.44 -0.56
CA VAL A 404 14.35 -19.41 0.80
C VAL A 404 13.90 -20.80 1.23
N HIS A 405 14.23 -21.18 2.46
CA HIS A 405 13.70 -22.35 3.15
C HIS A 405 12.68 -21.89 4.17
N LEU A 406 11.40 -22.25 3.97
CA LEU A 406 10.30 -21.84 4.82
C LEU A 406 10.17 -22.76 6.04
N ASP A 407 9.70 -22.20 7.17
CA ASP A 407 9.54 -22.95 8.43
C ASP A 407 8.44 -24.04 8.34
N ASP A 408 7.55 -23.96 7.36
CA ASP A 408 6.53 -24.99 7.05
C ASP A 408 7.09 -26.17 6.23
N GLY A 409 8.36 -26.15 5.90
CA GLY A 409 9.07 -27.18 5.15
C GLY A 409 9.04 -26.98 3.62
N ARG A 410 8.34 -25.98 3.09
CA ARG A 410 8.41 -25.60 1.68
C ARG A 410 9.72 -24.89 1.37
N CYS A 411 10.09 -24.95 0.09
CA CYS A 411 11.13 -24.11 -0.48
C CYS A 411 10.52 -23.08 -1.40
N ASP A 412 11.07 -21.86 -1.41
CA ASP A 412 10.62 -20.80 -2.29
C ASP A 412 11.78 -20.23 -3.12
N GLY A 413 11.43 -19.90 -4.37
CA GLY A 413 12.33 -19.25 -5.28
C GLY A 413 13.49 -20.11 -5.79
N ALA A 414 14.45 -19.46 -6.43
CA ALA A 414 15.61 -20.11 -7.02
C ALA A 414 16.83 -19.19 -7.02
N GLN A 415 18.01 -19.81 -7.07
CA GLN A 415 19.30 -19.14 -7.25
C GLN A 415 20.05 -19.75 -8.43
N SER A 416 20.67 -18.91 -9.28
CA SER A 416 21.51 -19.38 -10.38
C SER A 416 22.81 -20.02 -9.86
N ALA A 417 23.37 -20.97 -10.65
CA ALA A 417 24.60 -21.68 -10.26
C ALA A 417 25.81 -20.77 -10.04
N ASP A 418 25.88 -19.63 -10.74
CA ASP A 418 26.94 -18.63 -10.57
C ASP A 418 26.69 -17.65 -9.43
N GLY A 419 25.54 -17.76 -8.76
CA GLY A 419 25.14 -16.91 -7.64
C GLY A 419 24.89 -15.44 -8.01
N GLN A 420 24.68 -15.13 -9.30
CA GLN A 420 24.39 -13.75 -9.73
C GLN A 420 22.90 -13.42 -9.76
N VAL A 421 22.04 -14.43 -9.97
CA VAL A 421 20.59 -14.26 -10.11
C VAL A 421 19.90 -14.98 -8.96
N LEU A 422 19.01 -14.27 -8.29
CA LEU A 422 18.16 -14.78 -7.20
C LEU A 422 16.71 -14.35 -7.47
N GLY A 423 15.79 -15.22 -7.21
CA GLY A 423 14.36 -14.88 -7.30
C GLY A 423 13.55 -15.56 -6.21
N THR A 424 12.48 -14.93 -5.75
CA THR A 424 11.59 -15.42 -4.68
C THR A 424 10.18 -14.88 -4.87
N TYR A 425 9.17 -15.61 -4.42
CA TYR A 425 7.81 -15.09 -4.31
C TYR A 425 7.59 -14.21 -3.08
N LEU A 426 8.50 -14.27 -2.13
CA LEU A 426 8.40 -13.59 -0.85
C LEU A 426 8.46 -12.07 -0.99
N HIS A 427 7.42 -11.37 -0.55
CA HIS A 427 7.37 -9.94 -0.30
C HIS A 427 7.80 -9.61 1.13
N GLY A 428 8.21 -8.36 1.40
CA GLY A 428 8.69 -7.94 2.71
C GLY A 428 10.14 -8.35 3.01
N LEU A 429 10.86 -8.81 2.00
CA LEU A 429 12.20 -9.37 2.09
C LEU A 429 13.21 -8.45 2.81
N PHE A 430 13.09 -7.15 2.56
CA PHE A 430 13.99 -6.14 3.14
C PHE A 430 13.50 -5.56 4.48
N GLU A 431 12.29 -5.91 4.93
CA GLU A 431 11.78 -5.51 6.24
C GLU A 431 12.49 -6.27 7.38
N SER A 432 13.01 -7.48 7.11
CA SER A 432 13.80 -8.26 8.05
C SER A 432 15.26 -7.80 8.06
N PRO A 433 15.81 -7.23 9.15
CA PRO A 433 17.17 -6.67 9.17
C PRO A 433 18.26 -7.66 8.78
N ALA A 434 18.11 -8.94 9.18
CA ALA A 434 19.05 -10.00 8.83
C ALA A 434 19.05 -10.31 7.33
N ALA A 435 17.84 -10.49 6.74
CA ALA A 435 17.69 -10.75 5.31
C ALA A 435 18.13 -9.56 4.46
N CYS A 436 17.76 -8.34 4.84
CA CYS A 436 18.21 -7.12 4.16
C CYS A 436 19.74 -7.04 4.16
N SER A 437 20.39 -7.26 5.31
CA SER A 437 21.86 -7.23 5.42
C SER A 437 22.52 -8.31 4.56
N ALA A 438 21.99 -9.52 4.53
CA ALA A 438 22.54 -10.62 3.72
C ALA A 438 22.43 -10.32 2.21
N LEU A 439 21.29 -9.77 1.78
CA LEU A 439 21.08 -9.37 0.38
C LEU A 439 21.99 -8.21 -0.04
N LEU A 440 22.18 -7.21 0.81
CA LEU A 440 23.07 -6.08 0.52
C LEU A 440 24.54 -6.53 0.46
N ARG A 441 24.98 -7.49 1.32
CA ARG A 441 26.29 -8.10 1.22
C ARG A 441 26.47 -8.92 -0.06
N TRP A 442 25.47 -9.73 -0.42
CA TRP A 442 25.44 -10.47 -1.66
C TRP A 442 25.57 -9.53 -2.89
N ALA A 443 24.96 -8.35 -2.80
CA ALA A 443 25.06 -7.32 -3.83
C ALA A 443 26.38 -6.55 -3.84
N GLY A 444 27.25 -6.75 -2.83
CA GLY A 444 28.61 -6.18 -2.81
C GLY A 444 28.92 -5.18 -1.70
N LEU A 445 27.95 -4.84 -0.85
CA LEU A 445 28.19 -3.95 0.30
C LEU A 445 28.90 -4.69 1.43
N GLN A 446 30.09 -4.23 1.85
CA GLN A 446 30.92 -4.96 2.83
C GLN A 446 30.40 -4.77 4.28
N ASP A 447 30.38 -3.55 4.76
CA ASP A 447 29.99 -3.21 6.13
C ASP A 447 28.57 -2.70 6.18
N VAL A 448 27.59 -3.62 6.25
CA VAL A 448 26.17 -3.26 6.21
C VAL A 448 25.70 -2.77 7.58
N GLN A 449 25.18 -1.54 7.63
CA GLN A 449 24.47 -1.02 8.78
C GLN A 449 23.09 -1.66 8.87
N GLN A 450 22.72 -2.14 10.04
CA GLN A 450 21.37 -2.64 10.24
C GLN A 450 20.37 -1.49 10.44
N VAL A 451 19.26 -1.53 9.72
CA VAL A 451 18.16 -0.59 9.86
C VAL A 451 16.93 -1.33 10.37
N ASP A 452 16.43 -0.90 11.51
CA ASP A 452 15.15 -1.38 12.05
C ASP A 452 13.99 -0.62 11.38
N TYR A 453 13.54 -1.14 10.25
CA TYR A 453 12.43 -0.55 9.48
C TYR A 453 11.11 -0.55 10.26
N HIS A 454 10.82 -1.64 10.99
CA HIS A 454 9.62 -1.70 11.82
C HIS A 454 9.63 -0.65 12.93
N GLY A 455 10.78 -0.47 13.59
CA GLY A 455 10.94 0.57 14.62
C GLY A 455 10.85 1.99 14.03
N LEU A 456 11.33 2.21 12.80
CA LEU A 456 11.15 3.49 12.09
C LEU A 456 9.66 3.77 11.87
N ARG A 457 8.91 2.82 11.32
CA ARG A 457 7.47 2.94 11.06
C ARG A 457 6.68 3.15 12.36
N GLU A 458 7.00 2.42 13.41
CA GLU A 458 6.35 2.57 14.71
C GLU A 458 6.58 3.97 15.30
N ARG A 459 7.80 4.50 15.24
CA ARG A 459 8.09 5.88 15.67
C ARG A 459 7.30 6.92 14.86
N ASP A 460 7.13 6.71 13.56
CA ASP A 460 6.36 7.64 12.74
C ASP A 460 4.86 7.59 13.04
N ILE A 461 4.31 6.40 13.32
CA ILE A 461 2.93 6.26 13.82
C ILE A 461 2.75 6.99 15.15
N GLU A 462 3.73 6.88 16.07
CA GLU A 462 3.71 7.62 17.34
C GLU A 462 3.76 9.14 17.12
N ARG A 463 4.64 9.62 16.24
CA ARG A 463 4.71 11.05 15.87
C ARG A 463 3.39 11.58 15.32
N LEU A 464 2.66 10.78 14.55
CA LEU A 464 1.35 11.17 14.04
C LEU A 464 0.32 11.32 15.15
N ALA A 465 0.32 10.44 16.14
CA ALA A 465 -0.58 10.57 17.31
C ALA A 465 -0.25 11.81 18.14
N ASP A 466 1.03 12.17 18.28
CA ASP A 466 1.45 13.42 18.92
C ASP A 466 0.91 14.66 18.21
N LEU A 467 0.80 14.61 16.87
CA LEU A 467 0.23 15.71 16.09
C LEU A 467 -1.27 15.85 16.31
N VAL A 468 -2.01 14.75 16.44
CA VAL A 468 -3.44 14.78 16.81
C VAL A 468 -3.60 15.45 18.17
N GLU A 469 -2.86 14.98 19.17
CA GLU A 469 -2.90 15.51 20.55
C GLU A 469 -2.63 17.01 20.61
N LYS A 470 -1.69 17.50 19.79
CA LYS A 470 -1.23 18.89 19.83
C LYS A 470 -2.03 19.85 18.97
N HIS A 471 -2.60 19.39 17.86
CA HIS A 471 -3.11 20.26 16.80
C HIS A 471 -4.59 20.08 16.46
N LEU A 472 -5.26 19.07 17.01
CA LEU A 472 -6.68 18.84 16.78
C LEU A 472 -7.48 19.03 18.09
N ASP A 473 -8.76 19.38 17.95
CA ASP A 473 -9.68 19.46 19.09
C ASP A 473 -9.99 18.04 19.62
N GLY A 474 -9.21 17.61 20.59
CA GLY A 474 -9.36 16.30 21.23
C GLY A 474 -10.71 16.12 21.93
N ALA A 475 -11.33 17.19 22.44
CA ALA A 475 -12.64 17.10 23.09
C ALA A 475 -13.74 16.80 22.07
N LEU A 476 -13.76 17.50 20.93
CA LEU A 476 -14.68 17.24 19.84
C LEU A 476 -14.45 15.84 19.23
N LEU A 477 -13.21 15.42 19.03
CA LEU A 477 -12.89 14.09 18.53
C LEU A 477 -13.40 12.98 19.46
N ARG A 478 -13.25 13.14 20.77
CA ARG A 478 -13.79 12.18 21.76
C ARG A 478 -15.33 12.14 21.72
N GLU A 479 -15.97 13.29 21.64
CA GLU A 479 -17.43 13.39 21.50
C GLU A 479 -17.90 12.67 20.22
N LEU A 480 -17.26 12.90 19.08
CA LEU A 480 -17.58 12.24 17.81
C LEU A 480 -17.34 10.72 17.85
N CYS A 481 -16.41 10.26 18.68
CA CYS A 481 -16.18 8.84 18.94
C CYS A 481 -17.10 8.27 20.03
N GLY A 482 -18.05 9.03 20.57
CA GLY A 482 -18.97 8.58 21.61
C GLY A 482 -18.29 8.30 22.96
N LEU A 483 -17.14 8.93 23.20
CA LEU A 483 -16.38 8.79 24.44
C LEU A 483 -16.78 9.91 25.40
N GLU A 484 -17.01 9.56 26.67
CA GLU A 484 -17.37 10.55 27.71
C GLU A 484 -16.27 11.61 27.87
N LYS A 485 -16.69 12.85 28.27
CA LYS A 485 -15.73 13.89 28.67
C LYS A 485 -15.10 13.46 30.01
N ASN A 486 -13.80 13.20 30.00
CA ASN A 486 -13.04 13.07 31.25
C ASN A 486 -12.92 14.43 31.93
#